data_172a69c6e99b95b2cd296034a09f2449
#
_entry.id   172a69c6e99b95b2cd296034a09f2449
#
_cell.length_a   1.000
_cell.length_b   1.000
_cell.length_c   1.000
_cell.angle_alpha   90.00
_cell.angle_beta   90.00
_cell.angle_gamma   90.00
#
_symmetry.space_group_name_H-M   'P 1'
#
loop_
_entity.id
_entity.type
_entity.pdbx_description
1 polymer ?
#
loop_
_entity_poly.entity_id
_entity_poly.type
_entity_poly.pdbx_seq_one_letter_code
_entity_poly.pdbx_strand_id
1 'polypeptide(L)'
;MRLPIESHVLQAFVSEGVKPVLNNVVSFGMGHFYISQSDKGGLVFGGDLDFYASYAARGNLPMAEHVMDAAMTLMPAIGKARVLRSWGGIMDMSPDGSPIIDKTDTDGLFLNCGWCYGGFKAVPASGFAYAHLIAKDTPYKTAAKFRLDRFATGQGLLDEEGTGSQHNLH
;
A
#
# COMPACT_ATOMS: atom_id res chain seq x y z
N MET A 1 -4.51 14.67 -19.25
CA MET A 1 -5.35 13.71 -18.51
C MET A 1 -5.04 13.85 -17.03
N ARG A 2 -6.04 13.81 -16.16
CA ARG A 2 -5.86 13.79 -14.70
C ARG A 2 -6.26 12.40 -14.21
N LEU A 3 -5.39 11.76 -13.43
CA LEU A 3 -5.69 10.48 -12.80
C LEU A 3 -6.28 10.73 -11.40
N PRO A 4 -7.28 9.96 -10.96
CA PRO A 4 -7.83 10.02 -9.62
C PRO A 4 -6.92 9.24 -8.66
N ILE A 5 -5.69 9.72 -8.49
CA ILE A 5 -4.67 9.10 -7.64
C ILE A 5 -4.08 10.17 -6.74
N GLU A 6 -3.97 9.86 -5.46
CA GLU A 6 -3.27 10.66 -4.47
C GLU A 6 -2.05 9.90 -3.97
N SER A 7 -0.94 10.62 -3.82
CA SER A 7 0.31 10.01 -3.32
C SER A 7 0.47 10.29 -1.84
N HIS A 8 0.60 9.22 -1.05
CA HIS A 8 0.79 9.28 0.39
C HIS A 8 2.07 8.57 0.81
N VAL A 9 2.67 9.03 1.90
CA VAL A 9 3.87 8.40 2.45
C VAL A 9 3.47 7.29 3.41
N LEU A 10 4.05 6.10 3.19
CA LEU A 10 4.03 5.00 4.15
C LEU A 10 5.40 4.90 4.80
N GLN A 11 5.46 5.02 6.12
CA GLN A 11 6.72 5.04 6.86
C GLN A 11 7.01 3.68 7.49
N ALA A 12 8.27 3.26 7.39
CA ALA A 12 8.75 2.02 7.98
C ALA A 12 10.02 2.26 8.81
N PHE A 13 10.28 1.31 9.72
CA PHE A 13 11.33 1.38 10.73
C PHE A 13 12.07 0.06 10.81
N VAL A 14 13.34 0.12 11.19
CA VAL A 14 14.10 -1.07 11.57
C VAL A 14 14.83 -0.84 12.88
N SER A 15 14.75 -1.83 13.77
CA SER A 15 15.45 -1.83 15.05
C SER A 15 16.88 -2.38 14.94
N GLU A 16 17.65 -2.24 16.01
CA GLU A 16 18.82 -3.07 16.24
C GLU A 16 18.44 -4.57 16.26
N GLY A 17 19.45 -5.42 16.09
CA GLY A 17 19.25 -6.88 16.17
C GLY A 17 18.89 -7.30 17.58
N VAL A 18 17.80 -8.02 17.72
CA VAL A 18 17.38 -8.66 18.98
C VAL A 18 17.38 -10.17 18.80
N LYS A 19 17.28 -10.93 19.89
CA LYS A 19 17.12 -12.39 19.82
C LYS A 19 15.90 -12.74 18.97
N PRO A 20 15.90 -13.92 18.30
CA PRO A 20 14.73 -14.37 17.54
C PRO A 20 13.48 -14.42 18.42
N VAL A 21 12.45 -13.69 18.03
CA VAL A 21 11.16 -13.60 18.73
C VAL A 21 9.98 -13.74 17.77
N LEU A 22 10.22 -13.54 16.47
CA LEU A 22 9.20 -13.63 15.42
C LEU A 22 9.70 -14.49 14.27
N ASN A 23 8.94 -15.54 13.94
CA ASN A 23 9.20 -16.40 12.78
C ASN A 23 8.30 -16.09 11.58
N ASN A 24 7.30 -15.24 11.77
CA ASN A 24 6.31 -14.88 10.76
C ASN A 24 6.16 -13.36 10.69
N VAL A 25 5.64 -12.89 9.57
CA VAL A 25 5.11 -11.53 9.48
C VAL A 25 3.80 -11.49 10.25
N VAL A 26 3.69 -10.56 11.18
CA VAL A 26 2.43 -10.27 11.89
C VAL A 26 1.88 -8.98 11.33
N SER A 27 0.61 -8.99 10.93
CA SER A 27 -0.10 -7.82 10.46
C SER A 27 -1.40 -7.65 11.23
N PHE A 28 -1.66 -6.45 11.70
CA PHE A 28 -2.87 -6.10 12.41
C PHE A 28 -3.61 -5.01 11.64
N GLY A 29 -4.57 -5.44 10.80
CA GLY A 29 -5.25 -4.57 9.83
C GLY A 29 -6.00 -3.40 10.48
N MET A 30 -6.72 -3.63 11.58
CA MET A 30 -7.44 -2.56 12.28
C MET A 30 -6.53 -1.55 13.00
N GLY A 31 -5.30 -1.95 13.34
CA GLY A 31 -4.30 -1.05 13.95
C GLY A 31 -3.29 -0.51 12.93
N HIS A 32 -3.52 -0.79 11.64
CA HIS A 32 -2.61 -0.36 10.56
C HIS A 32 -1.13 -0.58 10.89
N PHE A 33 -0.82 -1.76 11.43
CA PHE A 33 0.52 -2.10 11.91
C PHE A 33 0.96 -3.45 11.36
N TYR A 34 2.21 -3.54 10.97
CA TYR A 34 2.86 -4.80 10.65
C TYR A 34 4.25 -4.87 11.27
N ILE A 35 4.69 -6.09 11.55
CA ILE A 35 6.03 -6.37 12.06
C ILE A 35 6.54 -7.70 11.53
N SER A 36 7.83 -7.74 11.24
CA SER A 36 8.59 -8.96 10.93
C SER A 36 9.98 -8.88 11.55
N GLN A 37 10.66 -9.99 11.63
CA GLN A 37 12.05 -10.04 12.06
C GLN A 37 12.93 -10.56 10.92
N SER A 38 14.02 -9.85 10.67
CA SER A 38 15.00 -10.25 9.68
C SER A 38 15.91 -11.35 10.21
N ASP A 39 16.59 -12.08 9.33
CA ASP A 39 17.58 -13.12 9.70
C ASP A 39 18.73 -12.57 10.57
N LYS A 40 18.99 -11.27 10.49
CA LYS A 40 19.98 -10.57 11.31
C LYS A 40 19.43 -10.10 12.67
N GLY A 41 18.19 -10.44 12.98
CA GLY A 41 17.53 -10.12 14.24
C GLY A 41 16.83 -8.74 14.27
N GLY A 42 17.04 -7.88 13.29
CA GLY A 42 16.36 -6.56 13.25
C GLY A 42 14.85 -6.71 13.08
N LEU A 43 14.08 -6.03 13.91
CA LEU A 43 12.63 -5.95 13.74
C LEU A 43 12.33 -4.87 12.70
N VAL A 44 11.61 -5.26 11.64
CA VAL A 44 11.12 -4.36 10.59
C VAL A 44 9.63 -4.16 10.81
N PHE A 45 9.20 -2.93 10.99
CA PHE A 45 7.82 -2.61 11.30
C PHE A 45 7.40 -1.28 10.70
N GLY A 46 6.12 -1.12 10.54
CA GLY A 46 5.49 0.06 9.98
C GLY A 46 3.98 -0.06 10.07
N GLY A 47 3.27 0.83 9.44
CA GLY A 47 1.83 0.74 9.55
C GLY A 47 1.10 1.75 8.70
N ASP A 48 0.67 2.82 9.31
CA ASP A 48 -0.31 3.72 8.75
C ASP A 48 0.26 4.68 7.69
N LEU A 49 -0.64 5.25 6.92
CA LEU A 49 -0.35 6.27 5.93
C LEU A 49 -0.19 7.63 6.61
N ASP A 50 0.72 8.40 6.09
CA ASP A 50 0.72 9.85 6.26
C ASP A 50 -0.44 10.40 5.40
N PHE A 51 -1.49 10.89 6.06
CA PHE A 51 -2.68 11.41 5.38
C PHE A 51 -2.45 12.75 4.64
N TYR A 52 -1.21 13.20 4.56
CA TYR A 52 -0.82 14.33 3.73
C TYR A 52 -0.34 13.84 2.37
N ALA A 53 -1.04 14.24 1.30
CA ALA A 53 -0.57 13.98 -0.06
C ALA A 53 0.79 14.64 -0.26
N SER A 54 1.85 13.83 -0.29
CA SER A 54 3.21 14.33 -0.40
C SER A 54 4.13 13.32 -1.09
N TYR A 55 5.28 13.82 -1.56
CA TYR A 55 6.37 13.01 -2.10
C TYR A 55 7.58 12.94 -1.17
N ALA A 56 7.37 13.21 0.12
CA ALA A 56 8.44 13.23 1.11
C ALA A 56 8.91 11.81 1.46
N ALA A 57 10.03 11.37 0.90
CA ALA A 57 10.57 10.02 1.11
C ALA A 57 11.15 9.76 2.51
N ARG A 58 11.06 10.72 3.44
CA ARG A 58 11.61 10.61 4.80
C ARG A 58 10.58 10.26 5.87
N GLY A 59 9.29 10.42 5.57
CA GLY A 59 8.23 10.37 6.56
C GLY A 59 8.21 11.59 7.49
N ASN A 60 7.46 11.52 8.58
CA ASN A 60 7.30 12.59 9.57
C ASN A 60 7.29 12.05 11.00
N LEU A 61 7.47 12.93 11.97
CA LEU A 61 7.53 12.56 13.39
C LEU A 61 6.16 12.11 13.95
N PRO A 62 5.04 12.80 13.69
CA PRO A 62 3.74 12.33 14.17
C PRO A 62 3.40 10.91 13.76
N MET A 63 3.72 10.51 12.52
CA MET A 63 3.52 9.15 12.04
C MET A 63 4.46 8.16 12.73
N ALA A 64 5.71 8.57 13.00
CA ALA A 64 6.64 7.76 13.77
C ALA A 64 6.11 7.48 15.18
N GLU A 65 5.59 8.50 15.87
CA GLU A 65 5.00 8.36 17.20
C GLU A 65 3.79 7.41 17.17
N HIS A 66 2.90 7.57 16.19
CA HIS A 66 1.72 6.70 16.02
C HIS A 66 2.12 5.23 15.81
N VAL A 67 3.06 4.96 14.91
CA VAL A 67 3.53 3.59 14.64
C VAL A 67 4.23 2.99 15.85
N MET A 68 5.01 3.79 16.60
CA MET A 68 5.68 3.31 17.82
C MET A 68 4.68 2.99 18.92
N ASP A 69 3.63 3.78 19.09
CA ASP A 69 2.57 3.52 20.06
C ASP A 69 1.82 2.22 19.73
N ALA A 70 1.43 2.03 18.49
CA ALA A 70 0.84 0.77 18.02
C ALA A 70 1.78 -0.41 18.23
N ALA A 71 3.07 -0.25 17.89
CA ALA A 71 4.09 -1.27 18.08
C ALA A 71 4.24 -1.69 19.55
N MET A 72 4.32 -0.72 20.47
CA MET A 72 4.46 -0.99 21.89
C MET A 72 3.19 -1.57 22.52
N THR A 73 2.03 -1.21 22.01
CA THR A 73 0.75 -1.77 22.45
C THR A 73 0.64 -3.25 22.10
N LEU A 74 1.04 -3.63 20.89
CA LEU A 74 0.96 -5.01 20.43
C LEU A 74 2.14 -5.86 20.90
N MET A 75 3.32 -5.28 21.01
CA MET A 75 4.55 -5.96 21.38
C MET A 75 5.41 -5.07 22.29
N PRO A 76 5.13 -5.00 23.60
CA PRO A 76 5.82 -4.09 24.54
C PRO A 76 7.36 -4.25 24.56
N ALA A 77 7.86 -5.40 24.16
CA ALA A 77 9.30 -5.67 24.08
C ALA A 77 10.03 -4.73 23.08
N ILE A 78 9.32 -4.22 22.07
CA ILE A 78 9.86 -3.25 21.09
C ILE A 78 10.33 -1.97 21.78
N GLY A 79 9.65 -1.51 22.82
CA GLY A 79 10.04 -0.31 23.56
C GLY A 79 11.44 -0.36 24.19
N LYS A 80 12.07 -1.53 24.24
CA LYS A 80 13.45 -1.71 24.69
C LYS A 80 14.49 -1.73 23.57
N ALA A 81 14.05 -1.86 22.32
CA ALA A 81 14.92 -1.91 21.17
C ALA A 81 15.19 -0.49 20.63
N ARG A 82 16.39 -0.27 20.13
CA ARG A 82 16.74 1.01 19.50
C ARG A 82 16.32 0.99 18.04
N VAL A 83 15.64 2.03 17.58
CA VAL A 83 15.39 2.24 16.16
C VAL A 83 16.68 2.72 15.51
N LEU A 84 17.15 2.00 14.52
CA LEU A 84 18.38 2.35 13.79
C LEU A 84 18.09 3.20 12.57
N ARG A 85 16.93 3.01 11.96
CA ARG A 85 16.62 3.64 10.68
C ARG A 85 15.12 3.76 10.47
N SER A 86 14.71 4.84 9.82
CA SER A 86 13.37 4.98 9.24
C SER A 86 13.48 5.39 7.77
N TRP A 87 12.48 5.06 6.99
CA TRP A 87 12.33 5.50 5.61
C TRP A 87 10.85 5.62 5.25
N GLY A 88 10.55 6.44 4.23
CA GLY A 88 9.22 6.56 3.66
C GLY A 88 9.21 6.03 2.24
N GLY A 89 8.14 5.31 1.87
CA GLY A 89 7.80 4.94 0.52
C GLY A 89 6.55 5.69 0.07
N ILE A 90 6.49 6.11 -1.18
CA ILE A 90 5.33 6.78 -1.74
C ILE A 90 4.37 5.72 -2.26
N MET A 91 3.13 5.80 -1.83
CA MET A 91 2.04 4.95 -2.28
C MET A 91 1.06 5.75 -3.12
N ASP A 92 0.66 5.18 -4.25
CA ASP A 92 -0.37 5.73 -5.12
C ASP A 92 -1.73 5.16 -4.70
N MET A 93 -2.54 6.02 -4.09
CA MET A 93 -3.86 5.66 -3.59
C MET A 93 -4.95 6.07 -4.58
N SER A 94 -5.74 5.11 -5.02
CA SER A 94 -6.98 5.34 -5.74
C SER A 94 -8.15 5.54 -4.76
N PRO A 95 -9.24 6.22 -5.14
CA PRO A 95 -10.35 6.50 -4.23
C PRO A 95 -11.07 5.25 -3.67
N ASP A 96 -11.01 4.13 -4.39
CA ASP A 96 -11.66 2.87 -4.02
C ASP A 96 -10.65 1.79 -3.57
N GLY A 97 -9.39 2.14 -3.39
CA GLY A 97 -8.35 1.19 -2.97
C GLY A 97 -7.96 0.14 -4.02
N SER A 98 -8.47 0.25 -5.24
CA SER A 98 -8.26 -0.72 -6.32
C SER A 98 -7.44 -0.13 -7.46
N PRO A 99 -6.61 -0.93 -8.16
CA PRO A 99 -5.75 -0.43 -9.22
C PRO A 99 -6.53 0.05 -10.45
N ILE A 100 -5.83 0.76 -11.32
CA ILE A 100 -6.29 1.13 -12.65
C ILE A 100 -5.47 0.34 -13.66
N ILE A 101 -6.12 -0.53 -14.43
CA ILE A 101 -5.53 -1.26 -15.54
C ILE A 101 -6.41 -1.00 -16.75
N ASP A 102 -6.02 -0.04 -17.57
CA ASP A 102 -6.86 0.41 -18.68
C ASP A 102 -6.03 1.02 -19.82
N LYS A 103 -6.65 1.18 -20.98
CA LYS A 103 -6.15 2.08 -22.02
C LYS A 103 -6.80 3.43 -21.90
N THR A 104 -6.11 4.45 -22.39
CA THR A 104 -6.63 5.82 -22.41
C THR A 104 -7.16 6.19 -23.79
N ASP A 105 -7.80 7.36 -23.89
CA ASP A 105 -8.22 7.94 -25.17
C ASP A 105 -7.02 8.41 -26.02
N THR A 106 -5.81 8.37 -25.48
CA THR A 106 -4.58 8.69 -26.21
C THR A 106 -3.99 7.39 -26.77
N ASP A 107 -3.81 7.33 -28.08
CA ASP A 107 -3.25 6.16 -28.75
C ASP A 107 -1.88 5.76 -28.16
N GLY A 108 -1.75 4.48 -27.85
CA GLY A 108 -0.52 3.91 -27.30
C GLY A 108 -0.27 4.20 -25.84
N LEU A 109 -1.16 4.93 -25.16
CA LEU A 109 -1.04 5.21 -23.72
C LEU A 109 -1.94 4.28 -22.91
N PHE A 110 -1.30 3.39 -22.15
CA PHE A 110 -1.95 2.44 -21.25
C PHE A 110 -1.60 2.75 -19.80
N LEU A 111 -2.47 2.35 -18.88
CA LEU A 111 -2.34 2.57 -17.45
C LEU A 111 -2.22 1.23 -16.70
N ASN A 112 -1.28 1.17 -15.76
CA ASN A 112 -1.20 0.13 -14.74
C ASN A 112 -0.67 0.78 -13.46
N CYS A 113 -1.54 1.39 -12.67
CA CYS A 113 -1.19 2.26 -11.56
C CYS A 113 -2.24 2.24 -10.44
N GLY A 114 -2.01 3.01 -9.35
CA GLY A 114 -2.95 3.12 -8.24
C GLY A 114 -3.09 1.83 -7.42
N TRP A 115 -2.00 1.10 -7.24
CA TRP A 115 -2.01 -0.23 -6.61
C TRP A 115 -2.15 -0.20 -5.08
N CYS A 116 -2.16 0.95 -4.47
CA CYS A 116 -2.32 1.10 -3.04
C CYS A 116 -1.38 0.16 -2.25
N TYR A 117 -1.90 -0.66 -1.38
CA TYR A 117 -1.14 -1.64 -0.58
C TYR A 117 -0.80 -2.93 -1.34
N GLY A 118 -1.36 -3.13 -2.53
CA GLY A 118 -1.36 -4.41 -3.24
C GLY A 118 -0.24 -4.62 -4.26
N GLY A 119 0.52 -3.57 -4.59
CA GLY A 119 1.37 -3.53 -5.77
C GLY A 119 2.36 -4.67 -5.89
N PHE A 120 3.21 -4.86 -4.90
CA PHE A 120 4.28 -5.84 -4.95
C PHE A 120 3.77 -7.28 -5.14
N LYS A 121 2.80 -7.69 -4.33
CA LYS A 121 2.24 -9.06 -4.42
C LYS A 121 1.47 -9.31 -5.71
N ALA A 122 0.95 -8.28 -6.34
CA ALA A 122 0.17 -8.38 -7.57
C ALA A 122 1.03 -8.35 -8.85
N VAL A 123 2.33 -8.06 -8.78
CA VAL A 123 3.22 -7.89 -9.95
C VAL A 123 3.06 -8.98 -11.01
N PRO A 124 3.09 -10.29 -10.69
CA PRO A 124 2.96 -11.32 -11.73
C PRO A 124 1.59 -11.30 -12.43
N ALA A 125 0.51 -11.19 -11.65
CA ALA A 125 -0.85 -11.21 -12.18
C ALA A 125 -1.18 -9.92 -12.95
N SER A 126 -0.76 -8.77 -12.42
CA SER A 126 -0.97 -7.48 -13.10
C SER A 126 -0.17 -7.39 -14.38
N GLY A 127 1.09 -7.84 -14.37
CA GLY A 127 1.93 -7.88 -15.56
C GLY A 127 1.31 -8.72 -16.67
N PHE A 128 0.78 -9.91 -16.34
CA PHE A 128 0.08 -10.76 -17.29
C PHE A 128 -1.19 -10.08 -17.85
N ALA A 129 -2.04 -9.54 -16.99
CA ALA A 129 -3.27 -8.88 -17.41
C ALA A 129 -3.00 -7.63 -18.27
N TYR A 130 -1.97 -6.87 -17.90
CA TYR A 130 -1.56 -5.68 -18.63
C TYR A 130 -0.95 -6.02 -20.00
N ALA A 131 -0.11 -7.04 -20.08
CA ALA A 131 0.42 -7.53 -21.35
C ALA A 131 -0.70 -8.03 -22.28
N HIS A 132 -1.73 -8.71 -21.72
CA HIS A 132 -2.90 -9.11 -22.48
C HIS A 132 -3.66 -7.90 -23.03
N LEU A 133 -3.88 -6.87 -22.23
CA LEU A 133 -4.53 -5.63 -22.65
C LEU A 133 -3.80 -4.98 -23.83
N ILE A 134 -2.48 -4.84 -23.73
CA ILE A 134 -1.65 -4.24 -24.79
C ILE A 134 -1.69 -5.09 -26.08
N ALA A 135 -1.57 -6.42 -25.96
CA ALA A 135 -1.45 -7.30 -27.11
C ALA A 135 -2.79 -7.58 -27.81
N LYS A 136 -3.90 -7.52 -27.09
CA LYS A 136 -5.23 -7.91 -27.60
C LYS A 136 -6.22 -6.74 -27.68
N ASP A 137 -5.83 -5.58 -27.21
CA ASP A 137 -6.68 -4.38 -27.11
C ASP A 137 -7.99 -4.63 -26.32
N THR A 138 -7.97 -5.61 -25.43
CA THR A 138 -9.10 -6.01 -24.59
C THR A 138 -8.62 -6.35 -23.19
N PRO A 139 -9.33 -5.95 -22.13
CA PRO A 139 -8.93 -6.28 -20.77
C PRO A 139 -9.00 -7.79 -20.52
N TYR A 140 -8.04 -8.32 -19.77
CA TYR A 140 -8.13 -9.69 -19.28
C TYR A 140 -9.28 -9.81 -18.28
N LYS A 141 -9.96 -10.96 -18.25
CA LYS A 141 -11.21 -11.17 -17.47
C LYS A 141 -11.14 -10.75 -16.01
N THR A 142 -10.02 -11.00 -15.32
CA THR A 142 -9.84 -10.64 -13.90
C THR A 142 -9.55 -9.15 -13.72
N ALA A 143 -9.12 -8.45 -14.76
CA ALA A 143 -8.82 -7.02 -14.74
C ALA A 143 -9.93 -6.15 -15.36
N ALA A 144 -10.99 -6.77 -15.88
CA ALA A 144 -12.03 -6.07 -16.64
C ALA A 144 -12.78 -4.99 -15.84
N LYS A 145 -12.79 -5.10 -14.52
CA LYS A 145 -13.41 -4.10 -13.63
C LYS A 145 -12.47 -2.92 -13.28
N PHE A 146 -11.17 -3.03 -13.51
CA PHE A 146 -10.17 -2.03 -13.11
C PHE A 146 -10.03 -0.87 -14.09
N ARG A 147 -11.12 -0.48 -14.72
CA ARG A 147 -11.18 0.59 -15.71
C ARG A 147 -11.10 1.97 -15.06
N LEU A 148 -10.56 2.94 -15.81
CA LEU A 148 -10.47 4.33 -15.37
C LEU A 148 -11.85 5.00 -15.28
N ASP A 149 -12.76 4.68 -16.22
CA ASP A 149 -14.09 5.30 -16.32
C ASP A 149 -15.04 4.99 -15.14
N ARG A 150 -14.72 3.96 -14.31
CA ARG A 150 -15.49 3.66 -13.09
C ARG A 150 -15.58 4.84 -12.12
N PHE A 151 -14.58 5.71 -12.10
CA PHE A 151 -14.58 6.91 -11.25
C PHE A 151 -15.47 8.03 -11.80
N ALA A 152 -15.68 8.09 -13.10
CA ALA A 152 -16.58 9.06 -13.73
C ALA A 152 -18.05 8.70 -13.50
N THR A 153 -18.36 7.42 -13.38
CA THR A 153 -19.72 6.89 -13.17
C THR A 153 -20.09 6.75 -11.69
N GLY A 154 -19.15 7.00 -10.77
CA GLY A 154 -19.34 6.79 -9.34
C GLY A 154 -19.44 5.31 -8.93
N GLN A 155 -19.12 4.39 -9.83
CA GLN A 155 -19.12 2.95 -9.61
C GLN A 155 -17.75 2.48 -9.14
N GLY A 156 -17.27 2.97 -7.99
CA GLY A 156 -16.07 2.42 -7.37
C GLY A 156 -16.23 0.89 -7.14
N LEU A 157 -15.12 0.18 -7.21
CA LEU A 157 -15.09 -1.25 -6.87
C LEU A 157 -15.15 -1.39 -5.35
N LEU A 158 -16.34 -1.20 -4.78
CA LEU A 158 -16.59 -1.60 -3.41
C LEU A 158 -16.71 -3.13 -3.41
N ASP A 159 -15.99 -3.80 -2.53
CA ASP A 159 -16.23 -5.20 -2.25
C ASP A 159 -17.69 -5.38 -1.87
N GLU A 160 -18.41 -6.24 -2.57
CA GLU A 160 -19.82 -6.57 -2.27
C GLU A 160 -19.98 -7.15 -0.84
N GLU A 161 -18.87 -7.53 -0.20
CA GLU A 161 -18.82 -8.08 1.17
C GLU A 161 -18.38 -7.05 2.24
N GLY A 162 -18.16 -5.78 1.90
CA GLY A 162 -17.87 -4.73 2.88
C GLY A 162 -16.52 -4.86 3.60
N THR A 163 -15.62 -5.71 3.12
CA THR A 163 -14.27 -5.90 3.67
C THR A 163 -13.21 -4.98 3.07
N GLY A 164 -13.59 -4.14 2.12
CA GLY A 164 -12.74 -3.06 1.62
C GLY A 164 -12.41 -2.11 2.76
N SER A 165 -11.13 -1.84 2.98
CA SER A 165 -10.69 -0.82 3.93
C SER A 165 -11.33 0.51 3.52
N GLN A 166 -12.48 0.83 4.14
CA GLN A 166 -13.10 2.13 4.04
C GLN A 166 -12.21 3.14 4.78
N HIS A 167 -11.16 3.58 4.13
CA HIS A 167 -10.59 4.87 4.47
C HIS A 167 -11.42 5.92 3.74
N ASN A 168 -12.49 6.36 4.39
CA ASN A 168 -13.13 7.61 4.04
C ASN A 168 -12.07 8.70 4.18
N LEU A 169 -11.48 9.08 3.06
CA LEU A 169 -10.71 10.31 2.94
C LEU A 169 -11.73 11.47 3.05
N HIS A 170 -11.90 11.99 4.25
CA HIS A 170 -12.58 13.25 4.52
C HIS A 170 -11.55 14.34 4.73
#